data_0b3fcace6dcaf5376b570b1bca391f26
#
_entry.id   0b3fcace6dcaf5376b570b1bca391f26
#
_cell.length_a   1.000
_cell.length_b   1.000
_cell.length_c   1.000
_cell.angle_alpha   90.00
_cell.angle_beta   90.00
_cell.angle_gamma   90.00
#
_symmetry.space_group_name_H-M   'P 1'
#
loop_
_entity.id
_entity.type
_entity.pdbx_description
1 polymer ?
#
loop_
_entity_poly.entity_id
_entity_poly.type
_entity_poly.pdbx_seq_one_letter_code
_entity_poly.pdbx_strand_id
1 'polypeptide(L)'
;MSVDENVGLMKRWFKEVWNEGRVETIYELLDEHISGWGQDEPGVEIRTPADFANFFERIHGAFPDQKVTVEDAFGAGDRVVVRWSAIMTHTGDHLGMKATNKKVRITGITIARITNGKIVEGWDNWDQLALMQQLSNTASAAG
;
A
#
# COMPACT_ATOMS: atom_id res chain seq x y z
N MET A 1 3.11 10.93 21.04
CA MET A 1 2.55 9.57 21.02
C MET A 1 3.67 8.56 21.24
N SER A 2 3.37 7.45 21.87
CA SER A 2 4.34 6.39 22.09
C SER A 2 4.64 5.63 20.80
N VAL A 3 5.75 4.88 20.82
CA VAL A 3 6.09 3.96 19.72
C VAL A 3 4.97 2.95 19.51
N ASP A 4 4.43 2.39 20.60
CA ASP A 4 3.35 1.39 20.50
C ASP A 4 2.09 1.98 19.89
N GLU A 5 1.74 3.21 20.22
CA GLU A 5 0.61 3.91 19.61
C GLU A 5 0.82 4.14 18.13
N ASN A 6 2.03 4.51 17.72
CA ASN A 6 2.38 4.70 16.33
C ASN A 6 2.34 3.38 15.54
N VAL A 7 2.82 2.29 16.14
CA VAL A 7 2.70 0.95 15.54
C VAL A 7 1.24 0.57 15.36
N GLY A 8 0.41 0.83 16.38
CA GLY A 8 -1.03 0.58 16.31
C GLY A 8 -1.71 1.40 15.21
N LEU A 9 -1.29 2.64 15.02
CA LEU A 9 -1.81 3.49 13.95
C LEU A 9 -1.51 2.88 12.57
N MET A 10 -0.31 2.37 12.37
CA MET A 10 0.04 1.74 11.10
C MET A 10 -0.68 0.41 10.87
N LYS A 11 -0.91 -0.37 11.91
CA LYS A 11 -1.74 -1.58 11.81
C LYS A 11 -3.17 -1.24 11.41
N ARG A 12 -3.72 -0.18 12.00
CA ARG A 12 -5.04 0.35 11.63
C ARG A 12 -5.06 0.78 10.17
N TRP A 13 -4.01 1.46 9.70
CA TRP A 13 -3.87 1.88 8.30
C TRP A 13 -4.02 0.70 7.35
N PHE A 14 -3.24 -0.37 7.56
CA PHE A 14 -3.29 -1.54 6.70
C PHE A 14 -4.65 -2.24 6.75
N LYS A 15 -5.24 -2.33 7.92
CA LYS A 15 -6.55 -2.94 8.08
C LYS A 15 -7.65 -2.14 7.38
N GLU A 16 -7.76 -0.86 7.70
CA GLU A 16 -8.90 -0.04 7.26
C GLU A 16 -8.75 0.43 5.83
N VAL A 17 -7.58 0.86 5.42
CA VAL A 17 -7.37 1.36 4.06
C VAL A 17 -7.24 0.19 3.09
N TRP A 18 -6.24 -0.66 3.29
CA TRP A 18 -5.94 -1.69 2.30
C TRP A 18 -6.92 -2.86 2.33
N ASN A 19 -7.35 -3.31 3.49
CA ASN A 19 -8.25 -4.46 3.57
C ASN A 19 -9.73 -4.11 3.55
N GLU A 20 -10.12 -2.99 4.17
CA GLU A 20 -11.53 -2.60 4.24
C GLU A 20 -11.94 -1.56 3.21
N GLY A 21 -10.97 -0.94 2.53
CA GLY A 21 -11.25 0.06 1.51
C GLY A 21 -11.82 1.35 2.03
N ARG A 22 -11.52 1.73 3.27
CA ARG A 22 -12.06 2.93 3.90
C ARG A 22 -11.28 4.17 3.48
N VAL A 23 -11.79 4.86 2.48
CA VAL A 23 -11.17 6.09 1.97
C VAL A 23 -11.12 7.17 3.05
N GLU A 24 -12.13 7.26 3.90
CA GLU A 24 -12.15 8.22 5.01
C GLU A 24 -10.97 8.07 5.96
N THR A 25 -10.44 6.86 6.14
CA THR A 25 -9.26 6.64 6.99
C THR A 25 -8.01 7.26 6.37
N ILE A 26 -7.94 7.31 5.04
CA ILE A 26 -6.84 8.00 4.35
C ILE A 26 -6.79 9.47 4.78
N TYR A 27 -7.93 10.14 4.74
CA TYR A 27 -8.02 11.57 5.11
C TYR A 27 -7.85 11.79 6.61
N GLU A 28 -8.22 10.81 7.42
CA GLU A 28 -8.06 10.89 8.87
C GLU A 28 -6.60 10.73 9.32
N LEU A 29 -5.88 9.75 8.76
CA LEU A 29 -4.55 9.38 9.22
C LEU A 29 -3.40 10.06 8.49
N LEU A 30 -3.60 10.51 7.24
CA LEU A 30 -2.57 11.26 6.54
C LEU A 30 -2.63 12.74 6.92
N ASP A 31 -1.46 13.33 7.13
CA ASP A 31 -1.36 14.79 7.27
C ASP A 31 -1.76 15.45 5.94
N GLU A 32 -2.25 16.68 6.04
CA GLU A 32 -2.64 17.46 4.88
C GLU A 32 -1.47 17.69 3.91
N HIS A 33 -0.26 17.77 4.45
CA HIS A 33 0.98 17.93 3.69
C HIS A 33 1.88 16.72 3.98
N ILE A 34 1.80 15.72 3.13
CA ILE A 34 2.60 14.49 3.27
C ILE A 34 3.70 14.44 2.21
N SER A 35 4.67 13.58 2.45
CA SER A 35 5.70 13.26 1.46
C SER A 35 5.81 11.74 1.39
N GLY A 36 5.26 11.17 0.32
CA GLY A 36 5.24 9.72 0.11
C GLY A 36 6.00 9.34 -1.14
N TRP A 37 6.86 8.34 -1.02
CA TRP A 37 7.71 7.84 -2.10
C TRP A 37 7.59 6.33 -2.23
N GLY A 38 7.59 5.83 -3.45
CA GLY A 38 7.55 4.40 -3.73
C GLY A 38 6.17 3.78 -3.75
N GLN A 39 5.13 4.55 -3.43
CA GLN A 39 3.76 4.05 -3.47
C GLN A 39 3.30 3.87 -4.93
N ASP A 40 3.42 4.93 -5.71
CA ASP A 40 3.04 4.97 -7.11
C ASP A 40 4.26 4.65 -7.99
N GLU A 41 4.31 5.22 -9.18
CA GLU A 41 5.44 5.03 -10.09
C GLU A 41 6.75 5.57 -9.51
N PRO A 42 7.92 5.00 -9.90
CA PRO A 42 9.20 5.52 -9.44
C PRO A 42 9.36 7.01 -9.72
N GLY A 43 9.80 7.74 -8.70
CA GLY A 43 10.02 9.19 -8.80
C GLY A 43 8.77 10.05 -8.63
N VAL A 44 7.60 9.45 -8.45
CA VAL A 44 6.36 10.20 -8.21
C VAL A 44 6.15 10.35 -6.70
N GLU A 45 6.03 11.60 -6.26
CA GLU A 45 5.77 11.91 -4.85
C GLU A 45 4.26 12.02 -4.61
N ILE A 46 3.79 11.37 -3.55
CA ILE A 46 2.45 11.56 -3.00
C ILE A 46 2.53 12.75 -2.04
N ARG A 47 1.82 13.84 -2.31
CA ARG A 47 1.93 15.10 -1.55
C ARG A 47 0.73 15.41 -0.69
N THR A 48 -0.43 14.84 -1.01
CA THR A 48 -1.68 15.11 -0.30
C THR A 48 -2.45 13.82 -0.07
N PRO A 49 -3.40 13.81 0.89
CA PRO A 49 -4.31 12.66 1.03
C PRO A 49 -5.06 12.34 -0.25
N ALA A 50 -5.45 13.35 -1.03
CA ALA A 50 -6.14 13.13 -2.29
C ALA A 50 -5.27 12.41 -3.31
N ASP A 51 -3.98 12.73 -3.38
CA ASP A 51 -3.03 12.01 -4.24
C ASP A 51 -2.98 10.53 -3.87
N PHE A 52 -2.93 10.24 -2.57
CA PHE A 52 -2.93 8.85 -2.11
C PHE A 52 -4.24 8.15 -2.42
N ALA A 53 -5.36 8.82 -2.22
CA ALA A 53 -6.68 8.25 -2.52
C ALA A 53 -6.80 7.89 -4.01
N ASN A 54 -6.28 8.72 -4.90
CA ASN A 54 -6.28 8.44 -6.33
C ASN A 54 -5.43 7.21 -6.67
N PHE A 55 -4.25 7.09 -6.07
CA PHE A 55 -3.41 5.91 -6.21
C PHE A 55 -4.12 4.66 -5.66
N PHE A 56 -4.69 4.76 -4.47
CA PHE A 56 -5.43 3.68 -3.83
C PHE A 56 -6.58 3.18 -4.72
N GLU A 57 -7.34 4.10 -5.32
CA GLU A 57 -8.47 3.72 -6.17
C GLU A 57 -8.04 2.95 -7.41
N ARG A 58 -6.89 3.29 -7.99
CA ARG A 58 -6.36 2.53 -9.14
C ARG A 58 -5.98 1.11 -8.72
N ILE A 59 -5.30 0.96 -7.60
CA ILE A 59 -4.90 -0.35 -7.10
C ILE A 59 -6.12 -1.17 -6.69
N HIS A 60 -7.01 -0.58 -5.92
CA HIS A 60 -8.23 -1.26 -5.45
C HIS A 60 -9.16 -1.63 -6.61
N GLY A 61 -9.27 -0.76 -7.60
CA GLY A 61 -10.05 -1.05 -8.80
C GLY A 61 -9.47 -2.19 -9.64
N ALA A 62 -8.14 -2.28 -9.71
CA ALA A 62 -7.47 -3.37 -10.43
C ALA A 62 -7.53 -4.69 -9.65
N PHE A 63 -7.48 -4.62 -8.31
CA PHE A 63 -7.41 -5.78 -7.42
C PHE A 63 -8.44 -5.66 -6.29
N PRO A 64 -9.75 -5.77 -6.61
CA PRO A 64 -10.80 -5.50 -5.60
C PRO A 64 -10.83 -6.52 -4.47
N ASP A 65 -10.26 -7.71 -4.65
CA ASP A 65 -10.19 -8.75 -3.63
C ASP A 65 -8.89 -8.70 -2.81
N GLN A 66 -8.13 -7.62 -2.91
CA GLN A 66 -6.84 -7.48 -2.26
C GLN A 66 -6.94 -7.76 -0.75
N LYS A 67 -6.04 -8.61 -0.28
CA LYS A 67 -5.87 -8.86 1.15
C LYS A 67 -4.41 -8.69 1.52
N VAL A 68 -4.14 -7.74 2.41
CA VAL A 68 -2.80 -7.45 2.90
C VAL A 68 -2.65 -8.05 4.30
N THR A 69 -1.54 -8.74 4.53
CA THR A 69 -1.18 -9.26 5.84
C THR A 69 0.04 -8.51 6.36
N VAL A 70 -0.05 -7.96 7.56
CA VAL A 70 1.10 -7.38 8.25
C VAL A 70 1.90 -8.54 8.84
N GLU A 71 3.06 -8.81 8.26
CA GLU A 71 3.94 -9.90 8.72
C GLU A 71 4.74 -9.50 9.94
N ASP A 72 5.15 -8.23 10.00
CA ASP A 72 5.98 -7.70 11.08
C ASP A 72 5.78 -6.19 11.16
N ALA A 73 5.77 -5.63 12.37
CA ALA A 73 5.64 -4.20 12.57
C ALA A 73 6.35 -3.80 13.86
N PHE A 74 7.21 -2.80 13.75
CA PHE A 74 7.96 -2.28 14.90
C PHE A 74 8.29 -0.81 14.67
N GLY A 75 8.65 -0.11 15.73
CA GLY A 75 8.94 1.31 15.63
C GLY A 75 10.20 1.73 16.38
N ALA A 76 10.71 2.89 16.00
CA ALA A 76 11.82 3.56 16.66
C ALA A 76 11.60 5.07 16.55
N GLY A 77 11.53 5.76 17.70
CA GLY A 77 11.21 7.18 17.72
C GLY A 77 9.84 7.45 17.09
N ASP A 78 9.81 8.32 16.09
CA ASP A 78 8.58 8.68 15.37
C ASP A 78 8.37 7.85 14.09
N ARG A 79 9.17 6.81 13.87
CA ARG A 79 9.09 5.96 12.66
C ARG A 79 8.61 4.57 12.99
N VAL A 80 7.82 4.02 12.05
CA VAL A 80 7.31 2.65 12.12
C VAL A 80 7.70 1.93 10.84
N VAL A 81 8.17 0.69 10.98
CA VAL A 81 8.47 -0.20 9.85
C VAL A 81 7.41 -1.29 9.83
N VAL A 82 6.82 -1.52 8.67
CA VAL A 82 5.84 -2.58 8.45
C VAL A 82 6.30 -3.43 7.27
N ARG A 83 6.49 -4.72 7.52
CA ARG A 83 6.74 -5.71 6.46
C ARG A 83 5.43 -6.42 6.19
N TRP A 84 5.01 -6.46 4.94
CA TRP A 84 3.69 -6.97 4.58
C TRP A 84 3.73 -7.85 3.34
N SER A 85 2.67 -8.64 3.16
CA SER A 85 2.41 -9.40 1.95
C SER A 85 0.98 -9.13 1.49
N ALA A 86 0.72 -9.33 0.21
CA ALA A 86 -0.62 -9.15 -0.35
C ALA A 86 -0.91 -10.28 -1.33
N ILE A 87 -2.17 -10.74 -1.31
CA ILE A 87 -2.72 -11.70 -2.26
C ILE A 87 -3.89 -10.99 -2.93
N MET A 88 -3.96 -11.05 -4.26
CA MET A 88 -4.97 -10.33 -5.00
C MET A 88 -5.15 -10.90 -6.39
N THR A 89 -6.31 -10.64 -7.01
CA THR A 89 -6.62 -11.09 -8.37
C THR A 89 -6.83 -9.87 -9.28
N HIS A 90 -6.18 -9.85 -10.43
CA HIS A 90 -6.25 -8.75 -11.39
C HIS A 90 -7.52 -8.86 -12.22
N THR A 91 -8.61 -8.27 -11.74
CA THR A 91 -9.93 -8.34 -12.38
C THR A 91 -10.42 -7.01 -12.94
N GLY A 92 -9.72 -5.89 -12.66
CA GLY A 92 -10.07 -4.57 -13.17
C GLY A 92 -9.02 -3.99 -14.09
N ASP A 93 -9.40 -3.05 -14.94
CA ASP A 93 -8.52 -2.45 -15.96
C ASP A 93 -7.85 -1.15 -15.47
N HIS A 94 -7.91 -0.87 -14.17
CA HIS A 94 -7.52 0.42 -13.60
C HIS A 94 -6.02 0.72 -13.63
N LEU A 95 -5.19 -0.27 -13.98
CA LEU A 95 -3.74 -0.05 -14.15
C LEU A 95 -3.38 0.34 -15.59
N GLY A 96 -4.36 0.63 -16.43
CA GLY A 96 -4.11 0.96 -17.83
C GLY A 96 -3.83 -0.24 -18.72
N MET A 97 -4.05 -1.45 -18.19
CA MET A 97 -3.93 -2.68 -18.94
C MET A 97 -5.17 -3.54 -18.70
N LYS A 98 -5.51 -4.35 -19.69
CA LYS A 98 -6.66 -5.23 -19.59
C LYS A 98 -6.49 -6.23 -18.46
N ALA A 99 -7.59 -6.50 -17.73
CA ALA A 99 -7.60 -7.48 -16.65
C ALA A 99 -7.11 -8.85 -17.13
N THR A 100 -6.17 -9.42 -16.39
CA THR A 100 -5.57 -10.72 -16.73
C THR A 100 -6.27 -11.88 -16.05
N ASN A 101 -7.08 -11.60 -15.03
CA ASN A 101 -7.73 -12.59 -14.16
C ASN A 101 -6.74 -13.49 -13.42
N LYS A 102 -5.49 -13.07 -13.31
CA LYS A 102 -4.46 -13.82 -12.61
C LYS A 102 -4.43 -13.45 -11.13
N LYS A 103 -4.26 -14.47 -10.30
CA LYS A 103 -4.00 -14.29 -8.87
C LYS A 103 -2.50 -14.08 -8.69
N VAL A 104 -2.14 -13.02 -7.93
CA VAL A 104 -0.75 -12.66 -7.70
C VAL A 104 -0.48 -12.52 -6.22
N ARG A 105 0.77 -12.69 -5.83
CA ARG A 105 1.26 -12.46 -4.48
C ARG A 105 2.47 -11.55 -4.55
N ILE A 106 2.44 -10.49 -3.75
CA ILE A 106 3.55 -9.55 -3.65
C ILE A 106 3.92 -9.31 -2.19
N THR A 107 5.11 -8.79 -1.98
CA THR A 107 5.59 -8.39 -0.67
C THR A 107 6.10 -6.96 -0.72
N GLY A 108 6.18 -6.33 0.44
CA GLY A 108 6.72 -4.99 0.53
C GLY A 108 7.11 -4.62 1.94
N ILE A 109 7.80 -3.50 2.05
CA ILE A 109 8.18 -2.88 3.32
C ILE A 109 7.82 -1.42 3.22
N THR A 110 7.12 -0.94 4.25
CA THR A 110 6.71 0.45 4.38
C THR A 110 7.39 1.02 5.61
N ILE A 111 7.97 2.21 5.47
CA ILE A 111 8.42 3.01 6.60
C ILE A 111 7.55 4.27 6.64
N ALA A 112 6.98 4.57 7.80
CA ALA A 112 6.17 5.77 7.99
C ALA A 112 6.73 6.60 9.13
N ARG A 113 6.77 7.92 8.95
CA ARG A 113 7.07 8.86 10.03
C ARG A 113 5.74 9.47 10.49
N ILE A 114 5.51 9.44 11.79
CA ILE A 114 4.24 9.84 12.39
C ILE A 114 4.48 10.98 13.37
N THR A 115 3.70 12.05 13.23
CA THR A 115 3.75 13.20 14.12
C THR A 115 2.32 13.54 14.55
N ASN A 116 2.11 13.63 15.87
CA ASN A 116 0.82 14.01 16.46
C ASN A 116 -0.36 13.18 15.90
N GLY A 117 -0.15 11.87 15.76
CA GLY A 117 -1.20 10.96 15.30
C GLY A 117 -1.48 11.02 13.81
N LYS A 118 -0.59 11.62 13.01
CA LYS A 118 -0.73 11.73 11.57
C LYS A 118 0.52 11.21 10.88
N ILE A 119 0.33 10.52 9.76
CA ILE A 119 1.43 10.10 8.90
C ILE A 119 1.88 11.34 8.10
N VAL A 120 3.14 11.73 8.25
CA VAL A 120 3.69 12.92 7.57
C VAL A 120 4.66 12.55 6.46
N GLU A 121 5.31 11.40 6.55
CA GLU A 121 6.16 10.86 5.49
C GLU A 121 5.99 9.35 5.38
N GLY A 122 6.17 8.84 4.18
CA GLY A 122 6.12 7.41 3.94
C GLY A 122 7.06 7.01 2.81
N TRP A 123 7.68 5.87 2.98
CA TRP A 123 8.54 5.24 1.97
C TRP A 123 8.11 3.80 1.80
N ASP A 124 7.82 3.41 0.56
CA ASP A 124 7.46 2.04 0.24
C ASP A 124 8.46 1.45 -0.74
N ASN A 125 8.93 0.26 -0.41
CA ASN A 125 9.60 -0.60 -1.36
C ASN A 125 8.77 -1.86 -1.48
N TRP A 126 8.10 -2.02 -2.61
CA TRP A 126 7.28 -3.19 -2.86
C TRP A 126 7.64 -3.80 -4.21
N ASP A 127 7.38 -5.06 -4.36
CA ASP A 127 7.91 -5.83 -5.48
C ASP A 127 7.07 -5.63 -6.75
N GLN A 128 7.23 -4.46 -7.36
CA GLN A 128 6.53 -4.10 -8.60
C GLN A 128 6.95 -4.99 -9.76
N LEU A 129 8.22 -5.36 -9.82
CA LEU A 129 8.71 -6.25 -10.86
C LEU A 129 8.04 -7.62 -10.78
N ALA A 130 7.94 -8.20 -9.58
CA ALA A 130 7.26 -9.47 -9.39
C ALA A 130 5.79 -9.38 -9.79
N LEU A 131 5.12 -8.27 -9.48
CA LEU A 131 3.75 -8.04 -9.92
C LEU A 131 3.65 -8.08 -11.43
N MET A 132 4.48 -7.31 -12.13
CA MET A 132 4.43 -7.25 -13.59
C MET A 132 4.79 -8.59 -14.24
N GLN A 133 5.76 -9.31 -13.67
CA GLN A 133 6.12 -10.64 -14.16
C GLN A 133 4.97 -11.64 -14.01
N GLN A 134 4.30 -11.63 -12.87
CA GLN A 134 3.15 -12.51 -12.63
C GLN A 134 1.99 -12.21 -13.56
N LEU A 135 1.74 -10.92 -13.84
CA LEU A 135 0.65 -10.52 -14.75
C LEU A 135 0.97 -10.86 -16.20
N SER A 136 2.21 -10.75 -16.62
CA SER A 136 2.61 -10.96 -18.02
C SER A 136 3.10 -12.37 -18.32
N ASN A 137 3.44 -13.17 -17.31
CA ASN A 137 4.05 -14.47 -17.49
C ASN A 137 3.01 -15.55 -17.77
N THR A 138 2.83 -15.88 -19.06
CA THR A 138 1.95 -16.96 -19.47
C THR A 138 2.57 -18.34 -19.25
N ALA A 139 3.90 -18.45 -19.25
CA ALA A 139 4.59 -19.70 -19.03
C ALA A 139 4.38 -20.25 -17.62
N SER A 140 4.23 -19.37 -16.62
CA SER A 140 3.96 -19.81 -15.24
C SER A 140 2.61 -20.50 -15.12
N ALA A 141 1.66 -20.16 -16.00
CA ALA A 141 0.36 -20.83 -16.01
C ALA A 141 0.45 -22.25 -16.56
N ALA A 142 1.47 -22.53 -17.37
CA ALA A 142 1.71 -23.84 -17.96
C ALA A 142 2.66 -24.70 -17.11
N GLY A 143 3.39 -24.04 -16.24
CA GLY A 143 4.40 -24.71 -15.41
C GLY A 143 3.87 -25.38 -14.18
#